data_6fa29dc67104699367a46642ef11f0b5
#
_entry.id   6fa29dc67104699367a46642ef11f0b5
#
_cell.length_a   1.000
_cell.length_b   1.000
_cell.length_c   1.000
_cell.angle_alpha   90.00
_cell.angle_beta   90.00
_cell.angle_gamma   90.00
#
_symmetry.space_group_name_H-M   'P 1'
#
loop_
_entity.id
_entity.type
_entity.pdbx_description
1 polymer ?
#
loop_
_entity_poly.entity_id
_entity_poly.type
_entity_poly.pdbx_seq_one_letter_code
_entity_poly.pdbx_strand_id
1 'polypeptide(L)'
;TRRSSDLTHVVPETVHGALEANALEFAYPGEHKIPVIKKLSLQIPAGQKVAMLGRVGSGKSTLLRLMSGLYVPLGGSVRLDGVEMQQLEPSEVRARIGYVGQDPQLFMGTLRENLVLSDSWITDARLLDVLRTLGMYDMVAAHPRGLDMPITEAGGGLSGGQRQLLAIARMMLRDPQMVFMDEPTANMDQNTEARIIAVLKPWLQ
;
A
#
# COMPACT_ATOMS: atom_id res chain seq x y z
N THR A 1 -24.12 -5.62 -23.24
CA THR A 1 -23.06 -4.60 -23.41
C THR A 1 -23.55 -3.27 -22.87
N ARG A 2 -23.41 -3.01 -21.56
CA ARG A 2 -23.58 -1.68 -21.00
C ARG A 2 -22.23 -0.98 -21.15
N ARG A 3 -22.21 0.15 -21.87
CA ARG A 3 -21.06 1.03 -22.01
C ARG A 3 -20.72 1.65 -20.66
N SER A 4 -19.50 1.45 -20.17
CA SER A 4 -18.96 2.01 -18.93
C SER A 4 -18.38 3.43 -19.13
N SER A 5 -19.09 4.29 -19.86
CA SER A 5 -18.51 5.58 -20.31
C SER A 5 -19.15 6.84 -19.72
N ASP A 6 -19.98 6.72 -18.67
CA ASP A 6 -20.67 7.89 -18.10
C ASP A 6 -20.51 8.03 -16.57
N LEU A 7 -19.46 7.47 -15.98
CA LEU A 7 -19.09 7.80 -14.61
C LEU A 7 -18.28 9.11 -14.62
N THR A 8 -18.91 10.22 -14.28
CA THR A 8 -18.18 11.44 -13.91
C THR A 8 -17.37 11.13 -12.67
N HIS A 9 -16.07 10.93 -12.84
CA HIS A 9 -15.15 10.72 -11.72
C HIS A 9 -15.09 11.99 -10.87
N VAL A 10 -15.27 11.83 -9.58
CA VAL A 10 -15.16 12.91 -8.61
C VAL A 10 -13.70 13.00 -8.16
N VAL A 11 -13.11 14.19 -8.23
CA VAL A 11 -11.81 14.50 -7.66
C VAL A 11 -12.05 15.29 -6.37
N PRO A 12 -11.87 14.68 -5.17
CA PRO A 12 -12.03 15.42 -3.93
C PRO A 12 -10.90 16.42 -3.75
N GLU A 13 -11.21 17.65 -3.36
CA GLU A 13 -10.18 18.69 -3.11
C GLU A 13 -9.29 18.31 -1.92
N THR A 14 -9.88 17.70 -0.89
CA THR A 14 -9.16 17.21 0.31
C THR A 14 -9.67 15.83 0.69
N VAL A 15 -8.79 15.00 1.23
CA VAL A 15 -9.16 13.70 1.85
C VAL A 15 -8.89 13.82 3.34
N HIS A 16 -9.95 13.67 4.13
CA HIS A 16 -9.86 13.65 5.61
C HIS A 16 -9.57 12.25 6.14
N GLY A 17 -9.89 11.23 5.35
CA GLY A 17 -9.57 9.84 5.64
C GLY A 17 -10.65 9.11 6.46
N ALA A 18 -11.89 9.57 6.45
CA ALA A 18 -13.00 8.79 6.97
C ALA A 18 -13.34 7.66 5.99
N LEU A 19 -13.37 6.43 6.48
CA LEU A 19 -13.64 5.25 5.66
C LEU A 19 -14.86 4.50 6.15
N GLU A 20 -15.75 4.18 5.24
CA GLU A 20 -16.97 3.44 5.51
C GLU A 20 -17.08 2.24 4.56
N ALA A 21 -17.27 1.07 5.12
CA ALA A 21 -17.65 -0.14 4.41
C ALA A 21 -19.10 -0.49 4.77
N ASN A 22 -19.94 -0.69 3.77
CA ASN A 22 -21.34 -1.01 3.98
C ASN A 22 -21.72 -2.31 3.26
N ALA A 23 -22.12 -3.32 4.05
CA ALA A 23 -22.55 -4.64 3.59
C ALA A 23 -21.62 -5.26 2.53
N LEU A 24 -20.30 -5.12 2.70
CA LEU A 24 -19.31 -5.61 1.74
C LEU A 24 -19.42 -7.12 1.54
N GLU A 25 -19.47 -7.53 0.28
CA GLU A 25 -19.40 -8.91 -0.15
C GLU A 25 -18.27 -9.09 -1.17
N PHE A 26 -17.47 -10.14 -1.00
CA PHE A 26 -16.41 -10.45 -1.93
C PHE A 26 -16.10 -11.95 -2.00
N ALA A 27 -15.85 -12.44 -3.19
CA ALA A 27 -15.25 -13.73 -3.48
C ALA A 27 -14.22 -13.57 -4.60
N TYR A 28 -13.15 -14.33 -4.56
CA TYR A 28 -12.20 -14.39 -5.67
C TYR A 28 -12.84 -15.01 -6.92
N PRO A 29 -12.44 -14.58 -8.12
CA PRO A 29 -12.88 -15.22 -9.35
C PRO A 29 -12.45 -16.69 -9.39
N GLY A 30 -13.34 -17.58 -9.84
CA GLY A 30 -13.12 -19.02 -9.93
C GLY A 30 -14.41 -19.79 -10.16
N GLU A 31 -14.31 -21.09 -10.39
CA GLU A 31 -15.49 -21.95 -10.65
C GLU A 31 -16.41 -22.05 -9.42
N HIS A 32 -15.83 -22.05 -8.21
CA HIS A 32 -16.57 -21.99 -6.95
C HIS A 32 -16.33 -20.66 -6.27
N LYS A 33 -17.26 -19.73 -6.41
CA LYS A 33 -17.23 -18.41 -5.72
C LYS A 33 -17.47 -18.58 -4.23
N ILE A 34 -16.44 -18.98 -3.47
CA ILE A 34 -16.52 -19.09 -2.03
C ILE A 34 -16.44 -17.65 -1.45
N PRO A 35 -17.48 -17.16 -0.76
CA PRO A 35 -17.45 -15.82 -0.18
C PRO A 35 -16.36 -15.71 0.89
N VAL A 36 -15.42 -14.79 0.69
CA VAL A 36 -14.36 -14.46 1.65
C VAL A 36 -14.83 -13.37 2.60
N ILE A 37 -15.53 -12.36 2.08
CA ILE A 37 -16.18 -11.30 2.86
C ILE A 37 -17.69 -11.44 2.69
N LYS A 38 -18.44 -11.43 3.81
CA LYS A 38 -19.87 -11.69 3.85
C LYS A 38 -20.58 -10.57 4.60
N LYS A 39 -21.18 -9.62 3.86
CA LYS A 39 -21.99 -8.50 4.39
C LYS A 39 -21.31 -7.75 5.54
N LEU A 40 -20.00 -7.51 5.42
CA LEU A 40 -19.24 -6.80 6.44
C LEU A 40 -19.51 -5.30 6.36
N SER A 41 -19.83 -4.71 7.51
CA SER A 41 -19.96 -3.25 7.65
C SER A 41 -19.05 -2.77 8.76
N LEU A 42 -18.34 -1.66 8.52
CA LEU A 42 -17.51 -0.99 9.51
C LEU A 42 -17.34 0.48 9.15
N GLN A 43 -17.03 1.29 10.14
CA GLN A 43 -16.72 2.71 9.99
C GLN A 43 -15.42 3.03 10.70
N ILE A 44 -14.55 3.76 10.04
CA ILE A 44 -13.29 4.25 10.57
C ILE A 44 -13.31 5.78 10.41
N PRO A 45 -13.49 6.52 11.51
CA PRO A 45 -13.41 7.98 11.48
C PRO A 45 -12.04 8.47 10.99
N ALA A 46 -12.01 9.68 10.43
CA ALA A 46 -10.79 10.33 9.99
C ALA A 46 -9.74 10.40 11.12
N GLY A 47 -8.47 10.19 10.78
CA GLY A 47 -7.34 10.23 11.70
C GLY A 47 -7.22 9.04 12.65
N GLN A 48 -8.10 8.05 12.58
CA GLN A 48 -7.98 6.85 13.41
C GLN A 48 -6.91 5.88 12.91
N LYS A 49 -6.20 5.27 13.86
CA LYS A 49 -5.30 4.14 13.64
C LYS A 49 -6.00 2.87 14.08
N VAL A 50 -6.17 1.93 13.16
CA VAL A 50 -6.91 0.69 13.38
C VAL A 50 -6.01 -0.50 13.15
N ALA A 51 -5.95 -1.41 14.12
CA ALA A 51 -5.31 -2.71 13.98
C ALA A 51 -6.38 -3.80 13.73
N MET A 52 -6.15 -4.60 12.68
CA MET A 52 -7.03 -5.70 12.33
C MET A 52 -6.38 -7.02 12.75
N LEU A 53 -7.00 -7.70 13.70
CA LEU A 53 -6.54 -8.98 14.23
C LEU A 53 -7.45 -10.11 13.78
N GLY A 54 -6.87 -11.27 13.52
CA GLY A 54 -7.63 -12.46 13.12
C GLY A 54 -6.72 -13.60 12.67
N ARG A 55 -7.29 -14.80 12.59
CA ARG A 55 -6.57 -16.01 12.15
C ARG A 55 -6.10 -15.87 10.70
N VAL A 56 -5.09 -16.65 10.32
CA VAL A 56 -4.69 -16.81 8.91
C VAL A 56 -5.90 -17.29 8.10
N GLY A 57 -6.11 -16.73 6.93
CA GLY A 57 -7.26 -17.06 6.07
C GLY A 57 -8.60 -16.42 6.47
N SER A 58 -8.66 -15.55 7.50
CA SER A 58 -9.90 -14.88 7.89
C SER A 58 -10.34 -13.73 6.96
N GLY A 59 -9.58 -13.44 5.89
CA GLY A 59 -9.93 -12.40 4.92
C GLY A 59 -9.36 -11.01 5.20
N LYS A 60 -8.42 -10.85 6.16
CA LYS A 60 -7.79 -9.55 6.50
C LYS A 60 -7.19 -8.85 5.28
N SER A 61 -6.30 -9.54 4.57
CA SER A 61 -5.65 -9.00 3.36
C SER A 61 -6.66 -8.63 2.28
N THR A 62 -7.71 -9.45 2.11
CA THR A 62 -8.80 -9.19 1.18
C THR A 62 -9.57 -7.94 1.56
N LEU A 63 -9.88 -7.78 2.85
CA LEU A 63 -10.57 -6.60 3.34
C LEU A 63 -9.72 -5.33 3.16
N LEU A 64 -8.42 -5.38 3.49
CA LEU A 64 -7.50 -4.25 3.26
C LEU A 64 -7.47 -3.84 1.77
N ARG A 65 -7.44 -4.82 0.85
CA ARG A 65 -7.44 -4.54 -0.59
C ARG A 65 -8.77 -3.95 -1.09
N LEU A 66 -9.89 -4.38 -0.53
CA LEU A 66 -11.19 -3.78 -0.82
C LEU A 66 -11.26 -2.34 -0.31
N MET A 67 -10.85 -2.11 0.93
CA MET A 67 -10.90 -0.79 1.57
C MET A 67 -9.90 0.20 0.95
N SER A 68 -8.78 -0.27 0.40
CA SER A 68 -7.81 0.57 -0.33
C SER A 68 -8.19 0.81 -1.80
N GLY A 69 -9.30 0.26 -2.28
CA GLY A 69 -9.72 0.40 -3.67
C GLY A 69 -8.95 -0.47 -4.68
N LEU A 70 -8.09 -1.37 -4.20
CA LEU A 70 -7.36 -2.32 -5.07
C LEU A 70 -8.29 -3.41 -5.63
N TYR A 71 -9.35 -3.74 -4.91
CA TYR A 71 -10.39 -4.67 -5.35
C TYR A 71 -11.74 -3.98 -5.37
N VAL A 72 -12.58 -4.41 -6.31
CA VAL A 72 -13.98 -3.98 -6.42
C VAL A 72 -14.85 -5.01 -5.70
N PRO A 73 -15.71 -4.61 -4.75
CA PRO A 73 -16.61 -5.55 -4.08
C PRO A 73 -17.67 -6.11 -5.05
N LEU A 74 -18.13 -7.33 -4.79
CA LEU A 74 -19.24 -7.94 -5.52
C LEU A 74 -20.59 -7.40 -5.07
N GLY A 75 -20.69 -6.94 -3.83
CA GLY A 75 -21.85 -6.32 -3.24
C GLY A 75 -21.45 -5.37 -2.12
N GLY A 76 -22.33 -4.44 -1.79
CA GLY A 76 -22.03 -3.36 -0.86
C GLY A 76 -21.19 -2.25 -1.47
N SER A 77 -20.66 -1.37 -0.63
CA SER A 77 -19.83 -0.24 -1.07
C SER A 77 -18.74 0.10 -0.07
N VAL A 78 -17.65 0.70 -0.58
CA VAL A 78 -16.62 1.39 0.22
C VAL A 78 -16.70 2.87 -0.11
N ARG A 79 -16.76 3.71 0.93
CA ARG A 79 -16.75 5.17 0.80
C ARG A 79 -15.54 5.76 1.49
N LEU A 80 -14.92 6.71 0.82
CA LEU A 80 -13.87 7.56 1.37
C LEU A 80 -14.45 8.98 1.49
N ASP A 81 -14.50 9.49 2.72
CA ASP A 81 -15.10 10.80 3.04
C ASP A 81 -16.52 10.98 2.47
N GLY A 82 -17.33 9.90 2.53
CA GLY A 82 -18.72 9.89 2.04
C GLY A 82 -18.88 9.61 0.54
N VAL A 83 -17.80 9.65 -0.26
CA VAL A 83 -17.84 9.36 -1.70
C VAL A 83 -17.52 7.90 -1.96
N GLU A 84 -18.32 7.25 -2.81
CA GLU A 84 -18.04 5.85 -3.17
C GLU A 84 -16.69 5.72 -3.91
N MET A 85 -15.86 4.78 -3.46
CA MET A 85 -14.51 4.57 -3.98
C MET A 85 -14.50 4.36 -5.51
N GLN A 86 -15.56 3.75 -6.07
CA GLN A 86 -15.70 3.51 -7.50
C GLN A 86 -16.04 4.77 -8.31
N GLN A 87 -16.48 5.85 -7.65
CA GLN A 87 -16.75 7.15 -8.28
C GLN A 87 -15.52 8.06 -8.27
N LEU A 88 -14.51 7.70 -7.48
CA LEU A 88 -13.26 8.46 -7.44
C LEU A 88 -12.38 8.13 -8.65
N GLU A 89 -11.63 9.12 -9.11
CA GLU A 89 -10.63 8.89 -10.15
C GLU A 89 -9.53 7.94 -9.61
N PRO A 90 -9.26 6.80 -10.27
CA PRO A 90 -8.30 5.82 -9.76
C PRO A 90 -6.88 6.35 -9.54
N SER A 91 -6.44 7.33 -10.31
CA SER A 91 -5.14 8.01 -10.14
C SER A 91 -5.10 8.80 -8.84
N GLU A 92 -6.18 9.50 -8.49
CA GLU A 92 -6.33 10.25 -7.25
C GLU A 92 -6.35 9.33 -6.03
N VAL A 93 -7.10 8.23 -6.11
CA VAL A 93 -7.09 7.20 -5.04
C VAL A 93 -5.68 6.69 -4.79
N ARG A 94 -4.95 6.32 -5.86
CA ARG A 94 -3.57 5.83 -5.76
C ARG A 94 -2.57 6.88 -5.28
N ALA A 95 -2.80 8.15 -5.55
CA ALA A 95 -1.95 9.23 -5.06
C ALA A 95 -2.11 9.45 -3.54
N ARG A 96 -3.31 9.20 -3.00
CA ARG A 96 -3.68 9.52 -1.61
C ARG A 96 -3.65 8.33 -0.67
N ILE A 97 -3.73 7.12 -1.20
CA ILE A 97 -3.73 5.87 -0.43
C ILE A 97 -2.44 5.09 -0.70
N GLY A 98 -1.67 4.87 0.36
CA GLY A 98 -0.53 3.97 0.37
C GLY A 98 -0.95 2.55 0.76
N TYR A 99 -0.44 1.55 0.05
CA TYR A 99 -0.65 0.15 0.40
C TYR A 99 0.69 -0.59 0.45
N VAL A 100 0.97 -1.21 1.58
CA VAL A 100 2.13 -2.10 1.77
C VAL A 100 1.61 -3.51 1.97
N GLY A 101 1.83 -4.37 0.99
CA GLY A 101 1.41 -5.78 1.02
C GLY A 101 2.45 -6.68 1.68
N GLN A 102 2.03 -7.91 1.97
CA GLN A 102 2.86 -8.95 2.57
C GLN A 102 4.02 -9.39 1.66
N ASP A 103 3.80 -9.40 0.34
CA ASP A 103 4.79 -9.82 -0.66
C ASP A 103 5.01 -8.71 -1.71
N PRO A 104 5.90 -7.75 -1.42
CA PRO A 104 6.13 -6.61 -2.29
C PRO A 104 6.86 -7.03 -3.57
N GLN A 105 6.31 -6.61 -4.71
CA GLN A 105 6.90 -6.87 -6.01
C GLN A 105 7.91 -5.78 -6.40
N LEU A 106 9.06 -6.21 -6.87
CA LEU A 106 10.08 -5.36 -7.47
C LEU A 106 10.19 -5.67 -8.96
N PHE A 107 10.46 -4.64 -9.73
CA PHE A 107 10.62 -4.74 -11.17
C PHE A 107 12.10 -4.85 -11.55
N MET A 108 12.38 -5.52 -12.65
CA MET A 108 13.71 -5.49 -13.25
C MET A 108 14.05 -4.05 -13.68
N GLY A 109 15.23 -3.57 -13.26
CA GLY A 109 15.69 -2.20 -13.49
C GLY A 109 16.70 -1.78 -12.44
N THR A 110 16.72 -0.52 -12.08
CA THR A 110 17.55 0.03 -11.02
C THR A 110 16.78 0.15 -9.70
N LEU A 111 17.50 0.30 -8.59
CA LEU A 111 16.91 0.63 -7.29
C LEU A 111 16.13 1.94 -7.37
N ARG A 112 16.70 2.96 -8.03
CA ARG A 112 16.06 4.26 -8.29
C ARG A 112 14.70 4.08 -8.96
N GLU A 113 14.66 3.38 -10.10
CA GLU A 113 13.43 3.14 -10.85
C GLU A 113 12.39 2.41 -10.00
N ASN A 114 12.83 1.46 -9.19
CA ASN A 114 11.96 0.76 -8.26
C ASN A 114 11.40 1.63 -7.14
N LEU A 115 12.12 2.66 -6.69
CA LEU A 115 11.67 3.58 -5.63
C LEU A 115 10.77 4.68 -6.18
N VAL A 116 11.18 5.29 -7.30
CA VAL A 116 10.48 6.45 -7.90
C VAL A 116 9.22 6.00 -8.65
N LEU A 117 9.25 4.82 -9.28
CA LEU A 117 8.23 4.34 -10.21
C LEU A 117 8.01 5.37 -11.34
N SER A 118 6.91 6.08 -11.33
CA SER A 118 6.59 7.14 -12.31
C SER A 118 6.70 8.56 -11.74
N ASP A 119 7.06 8.71 -10.46
CA ASP A 119 7.04 10.00 -9.76
C ASP A 119 8.36 10.75 -9.94
N SER A 120 8.57 11.32 -11.12
CA SER A 120 9.82 12.01 -11.54
C SER A 120 10.22 13.24 -10.69
N TRP A 121 9.33 13.70 -9.81
CA TRP A 121 9.60 14.81 -8.88
C TRP A 121 10.42 14.43 -7.65
N ILE A 122 10.59 13.11 -7.38
CA ILE A 122 11.34 12.63 -6.22
C ILE A 122 12.84 12.79 -6.47
N THR A 123 13.49 13.60 -5.65
CA THR A 123 14.92 13.89 -5.75
C THR A 123 15.78 12.81 -5.12
N ASP A 124 17.05 12.68 -5.56
CA ASP A 124 18.04 11.77 -4.97
C ASP A 124 18.24 12.03 -3.48
N ALA A 125 18.23 13.28 -3.08
CA ALA A 125 18.35 13.66 -1.66
C ALA A 125 17.22 13.04 -0.83
N ARG A 126 15.99 13.09 -1.34
CA ARG A 126 14.82 12.48 -0.67
C ARG A 126 14.89 10.96 -0.66
N LEU A 127 15.36 10.33 -1.75
CA LEU A 127 15.57 8.88 -1.82
C LEU A 127 16.58 8.43 -0.76
N LEU A 128 17.73 9.08 -0.69
CA LEU A 128 18.79 8.75 0.27
C LEU A 128 18.36 9.00 1.72
N ASP A 129 17.58 10.04 1.98
CA ASP A 129 17.04 10.35 3.31
C ASP A 129 16.10 9.25 3.80
N VAL A 130 15.15 8.82 2.98
CA VAL A 130 14.25 7.72 3.32
C VAL A 130 15.01 6.41 3.51
N LEU A 131 16.00 6.12 2.65
CA LEU A 131 16.82 4.92 2.79
C LEU A 131 17.68 4.94 4.07
N ARG A 132 18.19 6.11 4.50
CA ARG A 132 18.85 6.27 5.81
C ARG A 132 17.89 5.98 6.95
N THR A 133 16.72 6.57 6.91
CA THR A 133 15.68 6.38 7.93
C THR A 133 15.32 4.91 8.10
N LEU A 134 15.24 4.16 7.00
CA LEU A 134 14.96 2.72 7.00
C LEU A 134 16.21 1.83 7.21
N GLY A 135 17.41 2.42 7.35
CA GLY A 135 18.66 1.70 7.56
C GLY A 135 19.15 0.90 6.35
N MET A 136 18.80 1.34 5.15
CA MET A 136 19.23 0.74 3.89
C MET A 136 20.33 1.55 3.18
N TYR A 137 20.71 2.71 3.73
CA TYR A 137 21.67 3.60 3.11
C TYR A 137 23.03 2.94 2.88
N ASP A 138 23.56 2.21 3.89
CA ASP A 138 24.89 1.61 3.80
C ASP A 138 24.99 0.58 2.68
N MET A 139 23.93 -0.20 2.45
CA MET A 139 23.85 -1.14 1.33
C MET A 139 23.98 -0.40 -0.02
N VAL A 140 23.31 0.73 -0.15
CA VAL A 140 23.33 1.55 -1.37
C VAL A 140 24.69 2.24 -1.54
N ALA A 141 25.23 2.82 -0.46
CA ALA A 141 26.52 3.51 -0.48
C ALA A 141 27.69 2.58 -0.76
N ALA A 142 27.61 1.33 -0.33
CA ALA A 142 28.64 0.31 -0.60
C ALA A 142 28.62 -0.19 -2.06
N HIS A 143 27.53 -0.01 -2.78
CA HIS A 143 27.43 -0.46 -4.16
C HIS A 143 28.06 0.56 -5.13
N PRO A 144 28.94 0.15 -6.09
CA PRO A 144 29.63 1.08 -7.00
C PRO A 144 28.71 2.01 -7.80
N ARG A 145 27.48 1.58 -8.08
CA ARG A 145 26.48 2.36 -8.82
C ARG A 145 25.46 3.04 -7.90
N GLY A 146 25.58 2.95 -6.59
CA GLY A 146 24.66 3.60 -5.65
C GLY A 146 23.20 3.32 -5.94
N LEU A 147 22.38 4.35 -6.10
CA LEU A 147 20.96 4.24 -6.44
C LEU A 147 20.69 3.55 -7.79
N ASP A 148 21.67 3.53 -8.69
CA ASP A 148 21.54 2.89 -10.00
C ASP A 148 22.00 1.41 -9.97
N MET A 149 22.15 0.82 -8.77
CA MET A 149 22.38 -0.61 -8.61
C MET A 149 21.25 -1.41 -9.26
N PRO A 150 21.59 -2.53 -9.95
CA PRO A 150 20.58 -3.33 -10.64
C PRO A 150 19.71 -4.11 -9.66
N ILE A 151 18.43 -4.11 -9.93
CA ILE A 151 17.45 -5.02 -9.33
C ILE A 151 17.06 -6.03 -10.40
N THR A 152 17.31 -7.29 -10.16
CA THR A 152 16.92 -8.36 -11.07
C THR A 152 15.44 -8.72 -10.89
N GLU A 153 14.92 -9.60 -11.74
CA GLU A 153 13.54 -10.04 -11.71
C GLU A 153 13.12 -10.50 -10.30
N ALA A 154 11.94 -10.09 -9.88
CA ALA A 154 11.37 -10.34 -8.55
C ALA A 154 12.27 -9.91 -7.35
N GLY A 155 13.21 -8.96 -7.58
CA GLY A 155 14.10 -8.46 -6.51
C GLY A 155 15.21 -9.44 -6.16
N GLY A 156 15.66 -10.26 -7.10
CA GLY A 156 16.81 -11.16 -6.89
C GLY A 156 18.01 -10.41 -6.38
N GLY A 157 18.70 -10.99 -5.39
CA GLY A 157 19.83 -10.38 -4.69
C GLY A 157 19.44 -9.60 -3.41
N LEU A 158 18.16 -9.38 -3.15
CA LEU A 158 17.65 -8.76 -1.92
C LEU A 158 16.98 -9.79 -1.01
N SER A 159 17.20 -9.66 0.30
CA SER A 159 16.47 -10.46 1.29
C SER A 159 14.97 -10.10 1.31
N GLY A 160 14.13 -10.97 1.87
CA GLY A 160 12.71 -10.69 2.07
C GLY A 160 12.48 -9.41 2.86
N GLY A 161 13.25 -9.21 3.94
CA GLY A 161 13.20 -7.97 4.74
C GLY A 161 13.60 -6.73 3.95
N GLN A 162 14.64 -6.82 3.10
CA GLN A 162 15.04 -5.70 2.24
C GLN A 162 13.97 -5.34 1.21
N ARG A 163 13.32 -6.34 0.59
CA ARG A 163 12.20 -6.08 -0.31
C ARG A 163 11.04 -5.39 0.41
N GLN A 164 10.74 -5.81 1.62
CA GLN A 164 9.70 -5.19 2.45
C GLN A 164 10.06 -3.75 2.83
N LEU A 165 11.33 -3.47 3.18
CA LEU A 165 11.82 -2.11 3.45
C LEU A 165 11.68 -1.21 2.22
N LEU A 166 11.92 -1.73 1.00
CA LEU A 166 11.72 -0.96 -0.23
C LEU A 166 10.24 -0.64 -0.49
N ALA A 167 9.32 -1.54 -0.16
CA ALA A 167 7.89 -1.24 -0.23
C ALA A 167 7.47 -0.14 0.75
N ILE A 168 8.01 -0.17 1.97
CA ILE A 168 7.82 0.90 2.96
C ILE A 168 8.45 2.21 2.46
N ALA A 169 9.65 2.15 1.85
CA ALA A 169 10.30 3.32 1.26
C ALA A 169 9.43 3.96 0.16
N ARG A 170 8.88 3.17 -0.75
CA ARG A 170 7.94 3.65 -1.79
C ARG A 170 6.75 4.39 -1.18
N MET A 171 6.17 3.83 -0.13
CA MET A 171 5.05 4.45 0.58
C MET A 171 5.46 5.78 1.21
N MET A 172 6.58 5.83 1.95
CA MET A 172 7.08 7.05 2.60
C MET A 172 7.47 8.14 1.61
N LEU A 173 7.99 7.77 0.44
CA LEU A 173 8.37 8.72 -0.63
C LEU A 173 7.15 9.43 -1.23
N ARG A 174 6.01 8.75 -1.29
CA ARG A 174 4.76 9.28 -1.84
C ARG A 174 3.96 10.10 -0.83
N ASP A 175 4.24 9.94 0.45
CA ASP A 175 3.60 10.64 1.56
C ASP A 175 2.06 10.61 1.49
N PRO A 176 1.44 9.44 1.44
CA PRO A 176 0.01 9.30 1.29
C PRO A 176 -0.75 9.76 2.52
N GLN A 177 -1.99 10.22 2.32
CA GLN A 177 -2.87 10.68 3.40
C GLN A 177 -3.49 9.53 4.22
N MET A 178 -3.59 8.35 3.62
CA MET A 178 -4.07 7.13 4.26
C MET A 178 -3.17 5.95 3.93
N VAL A 179 -2.92 5.09 4.89
CA VAL A 179 -2.03 3.94 4.72
C VAL A 179 -2.71 2.65 5.15
N PHE A 180 -2.60 1.65 4.30
CA PHE A 180 -2.94 0.27 4.59
C PHE A 180 -1.67 -0.59 4.61
N MET A 181 -1.47 -1.35 5.68
CA MET A 181 -0.31 -2.22 5.84
C MET A 181 -0.78 -3.65 6.15
N ASP A 182 -0.39 -4.59 5.31
CA ASP A 182 -0.71 -6.00 5.45
C ASP A 182 0.56 -6.76 5.88
N GLU A 183 0.66 -7.03 7.18
CA GLU A 183 1.82 -7.69 7.81
C GLU A 183 3.18 -7.08 7.39
N PRO A 184 3.38 -5.76 7.55
CA PRO A 184 4.52 -5.05 6.94
C PRO A 184 5.90 -5.47 7.48
N THR A 185 5.97 -6.25 8.55
CA THR A 185 7.21 -6.71 9.18
C THR A 185 7.37 -8.23 9.20
N ALA A 186 6.47 -8.98 8.54
CA ALA A 186 6.43 -10.46 8.61
C ALA A 186 7.73 -11.15 8.14
N ASN A 187 8.52 -10.50 7.28
CA ASN A 187 9.76 -11.05 6.72
C ASN A 187 11.02 -10.44 7.35
N MET A 188 10.90 -9.81 8.53
CA MET A 188 11.99 -9.13 9.22
C MET A 188 12.41 -9.89 10.48
N ASP A 189 13.69 -9.76 10.85
CA ASP A 189 14.16 -10.14 12.18
C ASP A 189 13.64 -9.16 13.24
N GLN A 190 13.61 -9.58 14.50
CA GLN A 190 13.05 -8.78 15.60
C GLN A 190 13.70 -7.39 15.77
N ASN A 191 15.01 -7.27 15.53
CA ASN A 191 15.71 -6.00 15.67
C ASN A 191 15.30 -5.02 14.55
N THR A 192 15.22 -5.53 13.32
CA THR A 192 14.77 -4.76 12.17
C THR A 192 13.30 -4.36 12.34
N GLU A 193 12.44 -5.28 12.77
CA GLU A 193 11.03 -5.00 13.06
C GLU A 193 10.88 -3.88 14.09
N ALA A 194 11.54 -4.00 15.26
CA ALA A 194 11.48 -2.98 16.31
C ALA A 194 11.92 -1.60 15.83
N ARG A 195 13.00 -1.55 15.03
CA ARG A 195 13.48 -0.31 14.43
C ARG A 195 12.45 0.30 13.45
N ILE A 196 11.86 -0.50 12.59
CA ILE A 196 10.88 -0.02 11.61
C ILE A 196 9.62 0.47 12.29
N ILE A 197 9.14 -0.23 13.32
CA ILE A 197 8.01 0.25 14.13
C ILE A 197 8.34 1.60 14.77
N ALA A 198 9.54 1.78 15.31
CA ALA A 198 9.98 3.05 15.88
C ALA A 198 10.02 4.20 14.86
N VAL A 199 10.37 3.91 13.61
CA VAL A 199 10.38 4.87 12.49
C VAL A 199 8.97 5.19 12.02
N LEU A 200 8.12 4.18 11.84
CA LEU A 200 6.77 4.37 11.31
C LEU A 200 5.84 5.05 12.32
N LYS A 201 6.02 4.80 13.61
CA LYS A 201 5.15 5.36 14.65
C LYS A 201 5.04 6.89 14.62
N PRO A 202 6.13 7.68 14.60
CA PRO A 202 6.05 9.14 14.44
C PRO A 202 5.63 9.57 13.04
N TRP A 203 6.01 8.83 12.00
CA TRP A 203 5.64 9.15 10.62
C TRP A 203 4.12 9.00 10.36
N LEU A 204 3.45 8.10 11.06
CA LEU A 204 2.00 7.88 10.98
C LEU A 204 1.20 8.85 11.88
N GLN A 205 1.81 9.81 12.54
CA GLN A 205 1.11 10.81 13.38
C GLN A 205 0.50 11.90 12.54
#